data_f8a4c631bf96d73713d6dde3815fb78c
#
_entry.id   f8a4c631bf96d73713d6dde3815fb78c
#
_cell.length_a   1.000
_cell.length_b   1.000
_cell.length_c   1.000
_cell.angle_alpha   90.00
_cell.angle_beta   90.00
_cell.angle_gamma   90.00
#
_symmetry.space_group_name_H-M   'P 1'
#
loop_
_entity.id
_entity.type
_entity.pdbx_description
1 polymer ?
#
loop_
_entity_poly.entity_id
_entity_poly.type
_entity_poly.pdbx_seq_one_letter_code
_entity_poly.pdbx_strand_id
1 'polypeptide(L)'
;MVSTMVALLENLLKYKYKYLMGLLLLSSFLLVATVSIRAENTINLSNESSENPYSIVVIKDYFEVVGVFLDIGVILLLWKTVKDFAELAKVSKLQTEVRFRPWVGPNGGYELLSEDDKNKQYSITMKNFGEVPASNVIVSCTITDSMPDRLSLLNGNTKTDSKNQFKLGPLLPGMEKRYWVFIENERHKEAIEGTSNIFIFIYFFYLFSGGKSGYGMISQLDNKTNNFVHKEMWID
;
A
#
# COMPACT_ATOMS: atom_id res chain seq x y z
N MET A 1 -0.21 14.89 -7.40
CA MET A 1 -0.68 14.48 -6.07
C MET A 1 0.42 13.89 -5.18
N VAL A 2 1.22 12.93 -5.65
CA VAL A 2 2.34 12.34 -4.89
C VAL A 2 3.42 13.37 -4.52
N SER A 3 3.79 14.27 -5.44
CA SER A 3 4.79 15.32 -5.22
C SER A 3 4.39 16.30 -4.09
N THR A 4 3.12 16.64 -3.99
CA THR A 4 2.60 17.55 -2.95
C THR A 4 2.62 16.88 -1.56
N MET A 5 2.40 15.58 -1.52
CA MET A 5 2.40 14.79 -0.27
C MET A 5 3.83 14.56 0.25
N VAL A 6 4.80 14.37 -0.64
CA VAL A 6 6.24 14.27 -0.29
C VAL A 6 6.74 15.60 0.25
N ALA A 7 6.40 16.73 -0.38
CA ALA A 7 6.76 18.07 0.11
C ALA A 7 6.15 18.40 1.48
N LEU A 8 4.92 17.92 1.75
CA LEU A 8 4.26 18.08 3.06
C LEU A 8 4.94 17.23 4.14
N LEU A 9 5.36 16.02 3.83
CA LEU A 9 6.12 15.13 4.72
C LEU A 9 7.51 15.69 5.03
N GLU A 10 8.21 16.21 4.03
CA GLU A 10 9.52 16.87 4.23
C GLU A 10 9.40 18.12 5.12
N ASN A 11 8.36 18.93 4.94
CA ASN A 11 8.12 20.08 5.78
C ASN A 11 7.77 19.68 7.22
N LEU A 12 6.93 18.67 7.42
CA LEU A 12 6.61 18.13 8.74
C LEU A 12 7.84 17.56 9.47
N LEU A 13 8.69 16.81 8.77
CA LEU A 13 9.96 16.30 9.29
C LEU A 13 10.92 17.43 9.65
N LYS A 14 11.02 18.46 8.83
CA LYS A 14 11.88 19.63 9.06
C LYS A 14 11.42 20.46 10.28
N TYR A 15 10.10 20.61 10.48
CA TYR A 15 9.56 21.25 11.67
C TYR A 15 9.80 20.42 12.93
N LYS A 16 9.52 19.10 12.92
CA LYS A 16 9.79 18.20 14.05
C LYS A 16 11.28 18.19 14.42
N TYR A 17 12.18 18.19 13.44
CA TYR A 17 13.62 18.22 13.68
C TYR A 17 14.07 19.54 14.34
N LYS A 18 13.53 20.68 13.91
CA LYS A 18 13.81 21.98 14.56
C LYS A 18 13.36 22.03 16.02
N TYR A 19 12.16 21.48 16.33
CA TYR A 19 11.67 21.41 17.70
C TYR A 19 12.52 20.46 18.56
N LEU A 20 12.92 19.31 18.05
CA LEU A 20 13.77 18.34 18.74
C LEU A 20 15.16 18.94 19.04
N MET A 21 15.77 19.60 18.06
CA MET A 21 17.04 20.32 18.24
C MET A 21 16.92 21.47 19.24
N GLY A 22 15.82 22.24 19.20
CA GLY A 22 15.55 23.28 20.17
C GLY A 22 15.44 22.75 21.60
N LEU A 23 14.78 21.60 21.77
CA LEU A 23 14.59 20.94 23.08
C LEU A 23 15.90 20.34 23.62
N LEU A 24 16.73 19.75 22.74
CA LEU A 24 18.07 19.27 23.07
C LEU A 24 19.01 20.41 23.49
N LEU A 25 18.96 21.53 22.78
CA LEU A 25 19.74 22.73 23.14
C LEU A 25 19.26 23.32 24.46
N LEU A 26 17.94 23.36 24.70
CA LEU A 26 17.39 23.85 25.97
C LEU A 26 17.78 22.96 27.15
N SER A 27 17.74 21.64 26.98
CA SER A 27 18.16 20.66 28.01
C SER A 27 19.65 20.74 28.31
N SER A 28 20.48 20.90 27.29
CA SER A 28 21.94 21.08 27.46
C SER A 28 22.26 22.41 28.14
N PHE A 29 21.53 23.47 27.81
CA PHE A 29 21.71 24.78 28.49
C PHE A 29 21.29 24.73 29.94
N LEU A 30 20.17 24.07 30.26
CA LEU A 30 19.72 23.86 31.64
C LEU A 30 20.73 23.02 32.44
N LEU A 31 21.30 21.98 31.81
CA LEU A 31 22.31 21.12 32.45
C LEU A 31 23.60 21.91 32.74
N VAL A 32 24.06 22.74 31.82
CA VAL A 32 25.22 23.63 32.01
C VAL A 32 24.91 24.66 33.12
N ALA A 33 23.71 25.29 33.12
CA ALA A 33 23.31 26.23 34.14
C ALA A 33 23.27 25.60 35.54
N THR A 34 22.74 24.37 35.66
CA THR A 34 22.70 23.65 36.95
C THR A 34 24.09 23.29 37.47
N VAL A 35 25.01 22.87 36.57
CA VAL A 35 26.41 22.60 36.90
C VAL A 35 27.13 23.88 37.34
N SER A 36 26.92 25.01 36.65
CA SER A 36 27.53 26.29 36.98
C SER A 36 27.08 26.81 38.35
N ILE A 37 25.79 26.75 38.66
CA ILE A 37 25.25 27.17 39.96
C ILE A 37 25.79 26.25 41.05
N ARG A 38 25.98 24.95 40.78
CA ARG A 38 26.54 24.01 41.75
C ARG A 38 28.03 24.30 42.02
N ALA A 39 28.79 24.70 41.01
CA ALA A 39 30.19 25.07 41.15
C ALA A 39 30.38 26.35 41.98
N GLU A 40 29.53 27.36 41.71
CA GLU A 40 29.56 28.63 42.44
C GLU A 40 29.23 28.45 43.92
N ASN A 41 28.22 27.63 44.22
CA ASN A 41 27.84 27.31 45.60
C ASN A 41 28.92 26.53 46.37
N THR A 42 29.69 25.63 45.69
CA THR A 42 30.81 24.94 46.34
C THR A 42 32.00 25.85 46.65
N ILE A 43 32.23 26.87 45.85
CA ILE A 43 33.32 27.84 46.09
C ILE A 43 32.94 28.80 47.25
N ASN A 44 31.70 29.24 47.35
CA ASN A 44 31.24 30.11 48.42
C ASN A 44 31.19 29.39 49.81
N LEU A 45 30.90 28.11 49.85
CA LEU A 45 30.91 27.30 51.08
C LEU A 45 32.30 27.13 51.73
N SER A 46 33.39 27.38 50.98
CA SER A 46 34.75 27.32 51.54
C SER A 46 35.17 28.65 52.23
N ASN A 47 34.42 29.72 52.10
CA ASN A 47 34.81 31.04 52.60
C ASN A 47 33.91 31.63 53.71
N GLU A 48 32.76 31.02 54.05
CA GLU A 48 31.89 31.52 55.13
C GLU A 48 31.61 30.42 56.15
N SER A 49 32.37 30.47 57.21
CA SER A 49 31.99 29.89 58.49
C SER A 49 31.00 30.85 59.18
N SER A 50 29.77 30.39 59.38
CA SER A 50 28.64 30.98 60.09
C SER A 50 27.62 31.71 59.26
N GLU A 51 26.52 31.09 59.10
CA GLU A 51 25.13 31.48 59.28
C GLU A 51 24.17 30.70 58.36
N ASN A 52 23.25 29.97 58.99
CA ASN A 52 22.06 29.32 58.44
C ASN A 52 22.23 28.11 57.52
N PRO A 53 22.43 26.90 58.06
CA PRO A 53 22.48 25.64 57.24
C PRO A 53 21.12 25.29 56.61
N TYR A 54 20.01 25.85 57.07
CA TYR A 54 18.67 25.49 56.60
C TYR A 54 18.33 26.03 55.19
N SER A 55 18.86 27.18 54.80
CA SER A 55 18.56 27.77 53.47
C SER A 55 19.21 27.02 52.33
N ILE A 56 20.38 26.42 52.53
CA ILE A 56 21.13 25.68 51.54
C ILE A 56 20.48 24.34 51.26
N VAL A 57 19.96 23.65 52.30
CA VAL A 57 19.27 22.37 52.18
C VAL A 57 17.98 22.51 51.37
N VAL A 58 17.16 23.53 51.62
CA VAL A 58 15.90 23.78 50.94
C VAL A 58 16.12 24.02 49.42
N ILE A 59 17.14 24.77 49.06
CA ILE A 59 17.44 25.07 47.63
C ILE A 59 17.88 23.78 46.92
N LYS A 60 18.70 22.94 47.55
CA LYS A 60 19.15 21.67 46.97
C LYS A 60 17.98 20.72 46.66
N ASP A 61 17.07 20.56 47.63
CA ASP A 61 15.89 19.69 47.47
C ASP A 61 14.96 20.20 46.35
N TYR A 62 14.82 21.52 46.20
CA TYR A 62 14.02 22.09 45.11
C TYR A 62 14.61 21.76 43.72
N PHE A 63 15.92 21.86 43.53
CA PHE A 63 16.58 21.51 42.25
C PHE A 63 16.52 20.02 41.95
N GLU A 64 16.58 19.14 42.92
CA GLU A 64 16.42 17.72 42.75
C GLU A 64 14.99 17.37 42.28
N VAL A 65 13.98 18.01 42.89
CA VAL A 65 12.58 17.81 42.45
C VAL A 65 12.34 18.32 41.04
N VAL A 66 12.84 19.51 40.69
CA VAL A 66 12.73 20.03 39.31
C VAL A 66 13.45 19.12 38.30
N GLY A 67 14.60 18.58 38.68
CA GLY A 67 15.35 17.60 37.84
C GLY A 67 14.51 16.36 37.52
N VAL A 68 13.87 15.76 38.50
CA VAL A 68 12.99 14.59 38.32
C VAL A 68 11.82 14.89 37.37
N PHE A 69 11.19 16.07 37.48
CA PHE A 69 10.10 16.46 36.57
C PHE A 69 10.61 16.63 35.13
N LEU A 70 11.80 17.17 34.92
CA LEU A 70 12.40 17.30 33.61
C LEU A 70 12.72 15.92 33.00
N ASP A 71 13.25 15.00 33.79
CA ASP A 71 13.55 13.62 33.35
C ASP A 71 12.26 12.89 32.93
N ILE A 72 11.20 13.00 33.72
CA ILE A 72 9.88 12.45 33.37
C ILE A 72 9.37 13.08 32.08
N GLY A 73 9.50 14.39 31.90
CA GLY A 73 9.12 15.09 30.69
C GLY A 73 9.88 14.57 29.45
N VAL A 74 11.18 14.37 29.57
CA VAL A 74 12.01 13.80 28.49
C VAL A 74 11.60 12.37 28.17
N ILE A 75 11.35 11.52 29.16
CA ILE A 75 10.88 10.15 28.98
C ILE A 75 9.55 10.12 28.24
N LEU A 76 8.59 10.96 28.59
CA LEU A 76 7.29 11.04 27.91
C LEU A 76 7.44 11.50 26.47
N LEU A 77 8.31 12.45 26.17
CA LEU A 77 8.60 12.90 24.81
C LEU A 77 9.26 11.82 23.98
N LEU A 78 10.22 11.09 24.55
CA LEU A 78 10.85 9.93 23.89
C LEU A 78 9.83 8.84 23.58
N TRP A 79 8.97 8.52 24.54
CA TRP A 79 7.89 7.53 24.35
C TRP A 79 6.97 7.93 23.19
N LYS A 80 6.54 9.19 23.16
CA LYS A 80 5.71 9.70 22.05
C LYS A 80 6.44 9.62 20.71
N THR A 81 7.71 9.99 20.69
CA THR A 81 8.53 9.94 19.49
C THR A 81 8.68 8.51 18.95
N VAL A 82 8.94 7.54 19.83
CA VAL A 82 9.03 6.11 19.45
C VAL A 82 7.71 5.63 18.87
N LYS A 83 6.56 6.01 19.46
CA LYS A 83 5.25 5.67 18.94
C LYS A 83 5.00 6.26 17.54
N ASP A 84 5.32 7.55 17.35
CA ASP A 84 5.20 8.22 16.06
C ASP A 84 6.10 7.54 14.98
N PHE A 85 7.31 7.13 15.34
CA PHE A 85 8.20 6.39 14.45
C PHE A 85 7.66 5.00 14.08
N ALA A 86 7.06 4.29 15.03
CA ALA A 86 6.45 2.99 14.76
C ALA A 86 5.27 3.11 13.77
N GLU A 87 4.43 4.15 13.90
CA GLU A 87 3.36 4.42 12.96
C GLU A 87 3.89 4.78 11.56
N LEU A 88 4.92 5.64 11.47
CA LEU A 88 5.56 5.99 10.21
C LEU A 88 6.19 4.77 9.52
N ALA A 89 6.85 3.90 10.29
CA ALA A 89 7.42 2.66 9.76
C ALA A 89 6.34 1.72 9.20
N LYS A 90 5.18 1.63 9.87
CA LYS A 90 4.04 0.85 9.39
C LYS A 90 3.49 1.40 8.08
N VAL A 91 3.30 2.72 7.98
CA VAL A 91 2.83 3.38 6.75
C VAL A 91 3.84 3.21 5.61
N SER A 92 5.13 3.39 5.90
CA SER A 92 6.20 3.19 4.91
C SER A 92 6.25 1.75 4.41
N LYS A 93 6.07 0.76 5.30
CA LYS A 93 5.98 -0.66 4.92
C LYS A 93 4.80 -0.91 3.98
N LEU A 94 3.61 -0.41 4.32
CA LEU A 94 2.42 -0.55 3.47
C LEU A 94 2.62 0.11 2.10
N GLN A 95 3.18 1.30 2.05
CA GLN A 95 3.49 1.98 0.78
C GLN A 95 4.49 1.18 -0.07
N THR A 96 5.50 0.60 0.57
CA THR A 96 6.48 -0.26 -0.08
C THR A 96 5.84 -1.53 -0.62
N GLU A 97 5.01 -2.20 0.16
CA GLU A 97 4.29 -3.41 -0.28
C GLU A 97 3.37 -3.14 -1.46
N VAL A 98 2.62 -2.03 -1.46
CA VAL A 98 1.76 -1.63 -2.58
C VAL A 98 2.58 -1.29 -3.82
N ARG A 99 3.70 -0.60 -3.67
CA ARG A 99 4.57 -0.19 -4.77
C ARG A 99 5.31 -1.38 -5.41
N PHE A 100 5.80 -2.31 -4.57
CA PHE A 100 6.52 -3.50 -5.02
C PHE A 100 5.60 -4.70 -5.31
N ARG A 101 4.42 -4.42 -5.83
CA ARG A 101 3.45 -5.40 -6.28
C ARG A 101 3.24 -5.28 -7.79
N PRO A 102 3.20 -6.39 -8.55
CA PRO A 102 2.76 -6.32 -9.94
C PRO A 102 1.27 -5.95 -9.98
N TRP A 103 0.90 -5.14 -10.95
CA TRP A 103 -0.47 -4.74 -11.21
C TRP A 103 -0.87 -5.24 -12.59
N VAL A 104 -1.29 -6.51 -12.66
CA VAL A 104 -1.72 -7.11 -13.92
C VAL A 104 -3.20 -6.87 -14.11
N GLY A 105 -3.54 -6.25 -15.23
CA GLY A 105 -4.92 -5.93 -15.58
C GLY A 105 -5.11 -5.72 -17.08
N PRO A 106 -6.35 -5.54 -17.54
CA PRO A 106 -6.63 -5.27 -18.94
C PRO A 106 -6.13 -3.88 -19.35
N ASN A 107 -5.61 -3.80 -20.57
CA ASN A 107 -5.25 -2.55 -21.25
C ASN A 107 -6.21 -2.35 -22.41
N GLY A 108 -7.37 -1.76 -22.13
CA GLY A 108 -8.46 -1.60 -23.08
C GLY A 108 -9.55 -2.67 -22.94
N GLY A 109 -10.49 -2.65 -23.89
CA GLY A 109 -11.60 -3.60 -23.97
C GLY A 109 -11.28 -4.82 -24.82
N TYR A 110 -12.33 -5.57 -25.15
CA TYR A 110 -12.24 -6.67 -26.13
C TYR A 110 -12.25 -6.09 -27.54
N GLU A 111 -11.33 -6.56 -28.36
CA GLU A 111 -11.23 -6.23 -29.78
C GLU A 111 -11.58 -7.46 -30.62
N LEU A 112 -12.49 -7.34 -31.60
CA LEU A 112 -12.75 -8.37 -32.58
C LEU A 112 -11.55 -8.46 -33.52
N LEU A 113 -10.88 -9.60 -33.56
CA LEU A 113 -9.71 -9.83 -34.43
C LEU A 113 -10.08 -10.44 -35.75
N SER A 114 -10.91 -11.51 -35.72
CA SER A 114 -11.31 -12.25 -36.90
C SER A 114 -12.66 -12.92 -36.66
N GLU A 115 -13.29 -13.24 -37.76
CA GLU A 115 -14.54 -14.00 -37.83
C GLU A 115 -14.33 -15.09 -38.86
N ASP A 116 -14.56 -16.33 -38.47
CA ASP A 116 -14.62 -17.48 -39.37
C ASP A 116 -16.05 -18.02 -39.43
N ASP A 117 -16.28 -19.09 -40.20
CA ASP A 117 -17.60 -19.68 -40.39
C ASP A 117 -18.24 -20.20 -39.09
N LYS A 118 -17.44 -20.47 -38.06
CA LYS A 118 -17.90 -21.08 -36.78
C LYS A 118 -17.77 -20.16 -35.60
N ASN A 119 -16.72 -19.34 -35.54
CA ASN A 119 -16.36 -18.58 -34.34
C ASN A 119 -15.97 -17.14 -34.65
N LYS A 120 -16.30 -16.26 -33.71
CA LYS A 120 -15.72 -14.92 -33.60
C LYS A 120 -14.57 -14.96 -32.59
N GLN A 121 -13.43 -14.47 -33.02
CA GLN A 121 -12.23 -14.38 -32.19
C GLN A 121 -12.09 -12.96 -31.65
N TYR A 122 -12.18 -12.84 -30.34
CA TYR A 122 -11.89 -11.60 -29.62
C TYR A 122 -10.53 -11.67 -28.98
N SER A 123 -9.89 -10.52 -28.83
CA SER A 123 -8.68 -10.38 -28.01
C SER A 123 -8.89 -9.40 -26.88
N ILE A 124 -8.21 -9.67 -25.78
CA ILE A 124 -8.02 -8.74 -24.70
C ILE A 124 -6.52 -8.62 -24.41
N THR A 125 -6.05 -7.37 -24.33
CA THR A 125 -4.65 -7.10 -24.01
C THR A 125 -4.50 -6.98 -22.51
N MET A 126 -3.58 -7.76 -21.94
CA MET A 126 -3.21 -7.73 -20.54
C MET A 126 -1.86 -7.06 -20.39
N LYS A 127 -1.76 -6.16 -19.41
CA LYS A 127 -0.54 -5.39 -19.13
C LYS A 127 -0.20 -5.45 -17.65
N ASN A 128 1.09 -5.49 -17.36
CA ASN A 128 1.59 -5.25 -16.02
C ASN A 128 1.88 -3.74 -15.86
N PHE A 129 1.02 -3.06 -15.13
CA PHE A 129 1.15 -1.63 -14.82
C PHE A 129 2.06 -1.38 -13.60
N GLY A 130 2.48 -2.45 -12.91
CA GLY A 130 3.34 -2.36 -11.72
C GLY A 130 4.82 -2.25 -12.07
N GLU A 131 5.62 -2.00 -11.05
CA GLU A 131 7.10 -1.88 -11.15
C GLU A 131 7.81 -3.23 -10.99
N VAL A 132 7.10 -4.29 -10.61
CA VAL A 132 7.66 -5.63 -10.32
C VAL A 132 7.14 -6.65 -11.31
N PRO A 133 7.96 -7.62 -11.74
CA PRO A 133 7.52 -8.70 -12.61
C PRO A 133 6.43 -9.57 -11.98
N ALA A 134 5.39 -9.88 -12.76
CA ALA A 134 4.46 -10.95 -12.46
C ALA A 134 4.98 -12.23 -13.10
N SER A 135 5.31 -13.24 -12.29
CA SER A 135 5.76 -14.53 -12.76
C SER A 135 4.60 -15.52 -12.81
N ASN A 136 4.71 -16.51 -13.69
CA ASN A 136 3.73 -17.58 -13.83
C ASN A 136 2.29 -17.08 -13.96
N VAL A 137 2.05 -16.11 -14.85
CA VAL A 137 0.69 -15.61 -15.10
C VAL A 137 -0.13 -16.72 -15.76
N ILE A 138 -1.21 -17.11 -15.10
CA ILE A 138 -2.17 -18.10 -15.56
C ILE A 138 -3.50 -17.39 -15.76
N VAL A 139 -4.12 -17.61 -16.91
CA VAL A 139 -5.45 -17.09 -17.25
C VAL A 139 -6.45 -18.22 -17.18
N SER A 140 -7.56 -17.99 -16.49
CA SER A 140 -8.75 -18.84 -16.56
C SER A 140 -9.87 -18.03 -17.22
N CYS A 141 -10.52 -18.62 -18.24
CA CYS A 141 -11.61 -17.98 -18.96
C CYS A 141 -12.81 -18.93 -19.00
N THR A 142 -13.99 -18.39 -18.72
CA THR A 142 -15.27 -19.11 -18.82
C THR A 142 -16.30 -18.22 -19.48
N ILE A 143 -17.11 -18.79 -20.37
CA ILE A 143 -18.18 -18.09 -21.07
C ILE A 143 -19.50 -18.72 -20.61
N THR A 144 -20.43 -17.87 -20.11
CA THR A 144 -21.72 -18.29 -19.57
C THR A 144 -22.86 -17.46 -20.15
N ASP A 145 -24.10 -17.98 -20.08
CA ASP A 145 -25.31 -17.28 -20.53
C ASP A 145 -25.97 -16.48 -19.40
N SER A 146 -25.57 -16.72 -18.16
CA SER A 146 -26.01 -15.99 -16.98
C SER A 146 -24.84 -15.33 -16.27
N MET A 147 -25.11 -14.24 -15.57
CA MET A 147 -24.09 -13.57 -14.79
C MET A 147 -23.56 -14.54 -13.72
N PRO A 148 -22.26 -14.87 -13.77
CA PRO A 148 -21.68 -15.82 -12.84
C PRO A 148 -21.53 -15.18 -11.45
N ASP A 149 -21.73 -15.97 -10.39
CA ASP A 149 -21.40 -15.53 -9.04
C ASP A 149 -19.90 -15.67 -8.80
N ARG A 150 -19.28 -14.55 -8.42
CA ARG A 150 -17.84 -14.47 -8.12
C ARG A 150 -17.37 -15.56 -7.16
N LEU A 151 -18.11 -15.77 -6.06
CA LEU A 151 -17.71 -16.72 -5.02
C LEU A 151 -17.74 -18.17 -5.52
N SER A 152 -18.73 -18.50 -6.32
CA SER A 152 -18.85 -19.85 -6.92
C SER A 152 -17.71 -20.13 -7.89
N LEU A 153 -17.29 -19.14 -8.65
CA LEU A 153 -16.17 -19.24 -9.60
C LEU A 153 -14.81 -19.38 -8.89
N LEU A 154 -14.56 -18.61 -7.86
CA LEU A 154 -13.32 -18.69 -7.08
C LEU A 154 -13.23 -20.01 -6.29
N ASN A 155 -14.31 -20.46 -5.70
CA ASN A 155 -14.37 -21.72 -4.93
C ASN A 155 -14.36 -22.96 -5.82
N GLY A 156 -14.97 -22.90 -7.00
CA GLY A 156 -14.97 -23.98 -8.01
C GLY A 156 -13.62 -24.13 -8.71
N ASN A 157 -12.89 -23.05 -8.90
CA ASN A 157 -11.67 -22.99 -9.70
C ASN A 157 -10.41 -23.54 -9.00
N THR A 158 -10.43 -23.84 -7.72
CA THR A 158 -9.32 -24.56 -7.07
C THR A 158 -9.15 -26.01 -7.54
N LYS A 159 -10.17 -26.57 -8.21
CA LYS A 159 -10.15 -27.91 -8.83
C LYS A 159 -10.51 -27.89 -10.32
N THR A 160 -10.49 -26.74 -10.96
CA THR A 160 -11.10 -26.52 -12.26
C THR A 160 -10.32 -27.16 -13.38
N ASP A 161 -11.06 -27.75 -14.26
CA ASP A 161 -10.68 -28.21 -15.59
C ASP A 161 -9.47 -27.48 -16.15
N SER A 162 -8.34 -28.17 -16.15
CA SER A 162 -7.10 -27.71 -16.80
C SER A 162 -7.30 -27.31 -18.28
N LYS A 163 -8.46 -27.61 -18.85
CA LYS A 163 -8.84 -27.29 -20.22
C LYS A 163 -9.07 -25.80 -20.47
N ASN A 164 -9.47 -25.02 -19.43
CA ASN A 164 -9.79 -23.60 -19.56
C ASN A 164 -8.70 -22.69 -18.99
N GLN A 165 -7.54 -23.26 -18.66
CA GLN A 165 -6.41 -22.50 -18.14
C GLN A 165 -5.32 -22.35 -19.19
N PHE A 166 -4.86 -21.14 -19.36
CA PHE A 166 -3.77 -20.81 -20.27
C PHE A 166 -2.61 -20.15 -19.54
N LYS A 167 -1.39 -20.67 -19.75
CA LYS A 167 -0.17 -20.09 -19.17
C LYS A 167 0.36 -18.98 -20.08
N LEU A 168 0.20 -17.73 -19.67
CA LEU A 168 0.79 -16.57 -20.36
C LEU A 168 2.30 -16.46 -20.13
N GLY A 169 2.82 -17.10 -19.06
CA GLY A 169 4.20 -16.94 -18.62
C GLY A 169 4.43 -15.59 -17.91
N PRO A 170 5.67 -15.11 -17.83
CA PRO A 170 5.98 -13.89 -17.11
C PRO A 170 5.49 -12.64 -17.85
N LEU A 171 5.04 -11.64 -17.07
CA LEU A 171 4.74 -10.29 -17.51
C LEU A 171 5.68 -9.32 -16.77
N LEU A 172 6.68 -8.81 -17.48
CA LEU A 172 7.59 -7.79 -16.97
C LEU A 172 6.86 -6.44 -16.82
N PRO A 173 7.38 -5.50 -16.03
CA PRO A 173 6.85 -4.15 -15.95
C PRO A 173 6.65 -3.52 -17.34
N GLY A 174 5.44 -2.98 -17.57
CA GLY A 174 5.05 -2.41 -18.85
C GLY A 174 4.80 -3.40 -19.99
N MET A 175 5.10 -4.68 -19.80
CA MET A 175 4.90 -5.70 -20.82
C MET A 175 3.42 -6.00 -21.04
N GLU A 176 3.04 -6.19 -22.31
CA GLU A 176 1.70 -6.53 -22.75
C GLU A 176 1.68 -7.92 -23.40
N LYS A 177 0.60 -8.65 -23.15
CA LYS A 177 0.29 -9.91 -23.82
C LYS A 177 -1.19 -9.97 -24.17
N ARG A 178 -1.50 -10.54 -25.34
CA ARG A 178 -2.88 -10.74 -25.77
C ARG A 178 -3.37 -12.13 -25.36
N TYR A 179 -4.60 -12.16 -24.91
CA TYR A 179 -5.35 -13.37 -24.67
C TYR A 179 -6.54 -13.42 -25.63
N TRP A 180 -6.82 -14.59 -26.19
CA TRP A 180 -7.88 -14.76 -27.18
C TRP A 180 -9.05 -15.50 -26.58
N VAL A 181 -10.25 -15.03 -26.93
CA VAL A 181 -11.52 -15.63 -26.54
C VAL A 181 -12.28 -15.97 -27.82
N PHE A 182 -12.77 -17.18 -27.90
CA PHE A 182 -13.52 -17.68 -29.05
C PHE A 182 -14.97 -17.85 -28.65
N ILE A 183 -15.87 -17.29 -29.46
CA ILE A 183 -17.32 -17.34 -29.24
C ILE A 183 -17.96 -17.89 -30.50
N GLU A 184 -18.79 -18.91 -30.37
CA GLU A 184 -19.52 -19.50 -31.47
C GLU A 184 -20.45 -18.46 -32.14
N ASN A 185 -20.47 -18.43 -33.48
CA ASN A 185 -21.24 -17.45 -34.24
C ASN A 185 -22.72 -17.50 -33.95
N GLU A 186 -23.31 -18.70 -33.78
CA GLU A 186 -24.71 -18.87 -33.41
C GLU A 186 -25.01 -18.23 -32.07
N ARG A 187 -24.21 -18.53 -31.05
CA ARG A 187 -24.35 -17.96 -29.70
C ARG A 187 -24.19 -16.44 -29.70
N HIS A 188 -23.24 -15.93 -30.48
CA HIS A 188 -23.04 -14.49 -30.62
C HIS A 188 -24.27 -13.82 -31.27
N LYS A 189 -24.83 -14.43 -32.32
CA LYS A 189 -26.02 -13.96 -33.01
C LYS A 189 -27.23 -13.90 -32.07
N GLU A 190 -27.48 -14.98 -31.33
CA GLU A 190 -28.56 -15.03 -30.31
C GLU A 190 -28.42 -13.91 -29.28
N ALA A 191 -27.18 -13.61 -28.84
CA ALA A 191 -26.96 -12.53 -27.87
C ALA A 191 -27.23 -11.14 -28.47
N ILE A 192 -26.88 -10.90 -29.73
CA ILE A 192 -27.19 -9.65 -30.44
C ILE A 192 -28.70 -9.51 -30.69
N GLU A 193 -29.40 -10.58 -31.02
CA GLU A 193 -30.86 -10.61 -31.17
C GLU A 193 -31.60 -10.49 -29.82
N GLY A 194 -30.88 -10.57 -28.69
CA GLY A 194 -31.42 -10.42 -27.35
C GLY A 194 -32.14 -11.67 -26.84
N THR A 195 -32.00 -12.82 -27.48
CA THR A 195 -32.58 -14.11 -27.06
C THR A 195 -31.75 -14.82 -26.02
N SER A 196 -30.44 -14.51 -25.95
CA SER A 196 -29.54 -14.97 -24.90
C SER A 196 -28.61 -13.86 -24.43
N ASN A 197 -27.80 -14.12 -23.42
CA ASN A 197 -26.75 -13.23 -22.97
C ASN A 197 -25.39 -13.93 -23.11
N ILE A 198 -24.32 -13.16 -23.24
CA ILE A 198 -22.97 -13.68 -23.16
C ILE A 198 -22.21 -12.93 -22.09
N PHE A 199 -21.77 -13.68 -21.06
CA PHE A 199 -20.84 -13.19 -20.06
C PHE A 199 -19.51 -13.89 -20.24
N ILE A 200 -18.44 -13.12 -20.24
CA ILE A 200 -17.07 -13.61 -20.20
C ILE A 200 -16.53 -13.34 -18.82
N PHE A 201 -16.17 -14.39 -18.11
CA PHE A 201 -15.41 -14.33 -16.88
C PHE A 201 -13.95 -14.62 -17.20
N ILE A 202 -13.05 -13.72 -16.83
CA ILE A 202 -11.61 -13.91 -16.92
C ILE A 202 -10.99 -13.66 -15.56
N TYR A 203 -10.11 -14.58 -15.16
CA TYR A 203 -9.33 -14.45 -13.94
C TYR A 203 -7.85 -14.69 -14.23
N PHE A 204 -7.02 -13.72 -13.83
CA PHE A 204 -5.56 -13.77 -13.96
C PHE A 204 -4.97 -14.01 -12.59
N PHE A 205 -4.26 -15.11 -12.46
CA PHE A 205 -3.51 -15.44 -11.27
C PHE A 205 -2.02 -15.33 -11.57
N TYR A 206 -1.25 -14.75 -10.66
CA TYR A 206 0.19 -14.60 -10.83
C TYR A 206 0.94 -14.63 -9.50
N LEU A 207 2.23 -15.00 -9.60
CA LEU A 207 3.18 -15.00 -8.50
C LEU A 207 4.12 -13.81 -8.61
N PHE A 208 4.65 -13.35 -7.48
CA PHE A 208 5.69 -12.35 -7.39
C PHE A 208 6.51 -12.57 -6.11
N SER A 209 7.60 -11.83 -5.91
CA SER A 209 8.51 -12.00 -4.77
C SER A 209 7.83 -11.84 -3.40
N GLY A 210 6.76 -11.04 -3.32
CA GLY A 210 5.98 -10.81 -2.10
C GLY A 210 4.82 -11.78 -1.87
N GLY A 211 4.56 -12.74 -2.78
CA GLY A 211 3.47 -13.69 -2.66
C GLY A 211 2.72 -13.98 -3.95
N LYS A 212 1.42 -14.06 -3.84
CA LYS A 212 0.50 -14.32 -4.95
C LYS A 212 -0.59 -13.26 -5.01
N SER A 213 -1.11 -13.00 -6.19
CA SER A 213 -2.23 -12.10 -6.40
C SER A 213 -3.02 -12.49 -7.64
N GLY A 214 -4.22 -11.96 -7.77
CA GLY A 214 -5.08 -12.18 -8.90
C GLY A 214 -5.86 -10.94 -9.28
N TYR A 215 -6.31 -10.91 -10.52
CA TYR A 215 -7.23 -9.93 -11.05
C TYR A 215 -8.36 -10.66 -11.76
N GLY A 216 -9.59 -10.35 -11.42
CA GLY A 216 -10.77 -10.94 -12.04
C GLY A 216 -11.65 -9.89 -12.67
N MET A 217 -12.34 -10.27 -13.75
CA MET A 217 -13.34 -9.44 -14.37
C MET A 217 -14.47 -10.26 -14.99
N ILE A 218 -15.68 -9.70 -14.96
CA ILE A 218 -16.85 -10.19 -15.65
C ILE A 218 -17.25 -9.13 -16.67
N SER A 219 -17.40 -9.54 -17.92
CA SER A 219 -17.81 -8.68 -19.01
C SER A 219 -19.05 -9.26 -19.71
N GLN A 220 -19.99 -8.42 -20.08
CA GLN A 220 -21.20 -8.78 -20.81
C GLN A 220 -21.16 -8.20 -22.22
N LEU A 221 -21.57 -8.99 -23.20
CA LEU A 221 -21.81 -8.48 -24.55
C LEU A 221 -23.07 -7.57 -24.53
N ASP A 222 -22.89 -6.33 -24.89
CA ASP A 222 -24.01 -5.37 -25.08
C ASP A 222 -24.56 -5.50 -26.49
N ASN A 223 -25.83 -5.89 -26.60
CA ASN A 223 -26.50 -6.12 -27.88
C ASN A 223 -26.70 -4.84 -28.72
N LYS A 224 -26.65 -3.65 -28.09
CA LYS A 224 -26.82 -2.37 -28.80
C LYS A 224 -25.56 -1.89 -29.49
N THR A 225 -24.43 -2.05 -28.77
CA THR A 225 -23.14 -1.54 -29.25
C THR A 225 -22.28 -2.63 -29.89
N ASN A 226 -22.68 -3.90 -29.75
CA ASN A 226 -21.91 -5.09 -30.16
C ASN A 226 -20.49 -5.12 -29.55
N ASN A 227 -20.36 -4.57 -28.35
CA ASN A 227 -19.11 -4.52 -27.61
C ASN A 227 -19.25 -5.16 -26.22
N PHE A 228 -18.15 -5.62 -25.66
CA PHE A 228 -18.13 -6.12 -24.29
C PHE A 228 -18.01 -4.96 -23.30
N VAL A 229 -18.91 -4.92 -22.32
CA VAL A 229 -18.93 -3.96 -21.22
C VAL A 229 -18.53 -4.67 -19.94
N HIS A 230 -17.54 -4.16 -19.22
CA HIS A 230 -17.13 -4.70 -17.93
C HIS A 230 -18.18 -4.42 -16.87
N LYS A 231 -18.70 -5.47 -16.23
CA LYS A 231 -19.72 -5.38 -15.17
C LYS A 231 -19.09 -5.38 -13.78
N GLU A 232 -18.10 -6.25 -13.56
CA GLU A 232 -17.39 -6.37 -12.30
C GLU A 232 -15.90 -6.53 -12.56
N MET A 233 -15.10 -5.93 -11.68
CA MET A 233 -13.64 -6.06 -11.67
C MET A 233 -13.15 -6.07 -10.22
N TRP A 234 -12.18 -6.92 -9.91
CA TRP A 234 -11.61 -7.02 -8.56
C TRP A 234 -10.15 -7.47 -8.59
N ILE A 235 -9.48 -7.26 -7.48
CA ILE A 235 -8.10 -7.67 -7.21
C ILE A 235 -8.13 -8.49 -5.92
N ASP A 236 -7.41 -9.64 -5.92
CA ASP A 236 -7.24 -10.52 -4.76
C ASP A 236 -5.84 -10.40 -4.14
#